data_a082b5587c4d64f59f5dd66d2f68bcd1
#
_entry.id   a082b5587c4d64f59f5dd66d2f68bcd1
#
_cell.length_a   1.000
_cell.length_b   1.000
_cell.length_c   1.000
_cell.angle_alpha   90.00
_cell.angle_beta   90.00
_cell.angle_gamma   90.00
#
_symmetry.space_group_name_H-M   'P 1'
#
loop_
_entity.id
_entity.type
_entity.pdbx_description
1 polymer ?
#
loop_
_entity_poly.entity_id
_entity_poly.type
_entity_poly.pdbx_seq_one_letter_code
_entity_poly.pdbx_strand_id
1 'polypeptide(L)'
;MNGDLFKITLISVIAILLAIIGGLISADGDPVSIAVAIAPFALAGLYMMKEKVWYLWILIPPLFIPFSINSYAPLFAYSVVLPFYLWNVMLRRSSLTWNSIPLLDTFIFLLFIHVAYVFLTHPFGLGINILEDYYGGKGYIMFLQALLAYLCLSSLKTTSQELGKVLQWSIALILLFTLAQTARPLLSPESAGPEAGTDGDTRNFSYLAISVLVLQVLILKYSVWQMIKCPWWGLLAASACAGILISGFRSSIAIILLLFFIVSLLYKRWFVSIVAPILGLAMLMLLSSSKTLLELPFGVQRILSVLPFLEVSSQAREDAMASIQWRVEMWKWALDDREIFIQDKIFGDGFARDINILKANIYEEAYHLTNTNQISFAWNGLWHSGPISTIQAIGYVGLTLYSIISVIGMVYAWQVGRIYRYSKYSLGILFVTTLYFIRPLGFFFLYGENTYIAEDIISLGIIKVLFCCAKREGLYISIHMRREYVPLMIQQKEEKPGLPSSSGIPC
;
A
#
# COMPACT_ATOMS: atom_id res chain seq x y z
N MET A 1 18.89 -3.93 -31.45
CA MET A 1 18.66 -3.18 -30.21
C MET A 1 18.03 -1.86 -30.60
N ASN A 2 16.74 -1.63 -30.24
CA ASN A 2 16.05 -0.41 -30.67
C ASN A 2 16.76 0.83 -30.14
N GLY A 3 17.07 1.80 -31.01
CA GLY A 3 17.82 3.02 -30.67
C GLY A 3 17.24 3.82 -29.49
N ASP A 4 15.95 3.65 -29.20
CA ASP A 4 15.29 4.25 -28.03
C ASP A 4 15.67 3.55 -26.71
N LEU A 5 15.89 2.22 -26.72
CA LEU A 5 16.36 1.48 -25.55
C LEU A 5 17.80 1.90 -25.20
N PHE A 6 18.66 2.06 -26.19
CA PHE A 6 20.02 2.54 -26.00
C PHE A 6 20.05 3.96 -25.41
N LYS A 7 19.21 4.87 -25.91
CA LYS A 7 19.09 6.24 -25.38
C LYS A 7 18.61 6.26 -23.92
N ILE A 8 17.57 5.46 -23.58
CA ILE A 8 17.05 5.37 -22.22
C ILE A 8 18.12 4.79 -21.30
N THR A 9 18.82 3.74 -21.70
CA THR A 9 19.91 3.13 -20.93
C THR A 9 21.05 4.12 -20.72
N LEU A 10 21.46 4.84 -21.77
CA LEU A 10 22.53 5.85 -21.69
C LEU A 10 22.15 6.99 -20.72
N ILE A 11 20.93 7.50 -20.80
CA ILE A 11 20.43 8.55 -19.90
C ILE A 11 20.36 8.05 -18.47
N SER A 12 19.89 6.81 -18.25
CA SER A 12 19.85 6.21 -16.92
C SER A 12 21.24 6.03 -16.33
N VAL A 13 22.22 5.61 -17.13
CA VAL A 13 23.62 5.48 -16.71
C VAL A 13 24.21 6.86 -16.39
N ILE A 14 23.97 7.87 -17.23
CA ILE A 14 24.42 9.23 -16.97
C ILE A 14 23.77 9.80 -15.70
N ALA A 15 22.48 9.59 -15.48
CA ALA A 15 21.78 10.01 -14.27
C ALA A 15 22.32 9.32 -13.00
N ILE A 16 22.62 8.03 -13.08
CA ILE A 16 23.26 7.28 -11.98
C ILE A 16 24.68 7.78 -11.70
N LEU A 17 25.49 8.00 -12.75
CA LEU A 17 26.83 8.54 -12.58
C LEU A 17 26.81 9.95 -11.98
N LEU A 18 25.88 10.79 -12.40
CA LEU A 18 25.70 12.13 -11.84
C LEU A 18 25.19 12.10 -10.40
N ALA A 19 24.34 11.14 -10.06
CA ALA A 19 23.91 10.91 -8.66
C ALA A 19 25.07 10.44 -7.78
N ILE A 20 25.96 9.58 -8.31
CA ILE A 20 27.19 9.14 -7.62
C ILE A 20 28.16 10.31 -7.47
N ILE A 21 28.42 11.08 -8.53
CA ILE A 21 29.29 12.26 -8.48
C ILE A 21 28.69 13.32 -7.55
N GLY A 22 27.39 13.57 -7.60
CA GLY A 22 26.68 14.42 -6.68
C GLY A 22 26.80 13.92 -5.23
N GLY A 23 26.66 12.61 -5.00
CA GLY A 23 26.88 11.98 -3.70
C GLY A 23 28.31 12.14 -3.17
N LEU A 24 29.33 12.02 -4.04
CA LEU A 24 30.74 12.22 -3.69
C LEU A 24 31.07 13.69 -3.39
N ILE A 25 30.50 14.63 -4.15
CA ILE A 25 30.62 16.07 -3.90
C ILE A 25 29.89 16.48 -2.60
N SER A 26 28.86 15.73 -2.18
CA SER A 26 28.05 16.00 -1.02
C SER A 26 28.59 15.45 0.29
N ALA A 27 29.65 14.69 0.25
CA ALA A 27 30.28 14.24 1.49
C ALA A 27 30.72 15.42 2.39
N ASP A 28 30.93 16.61 1.78
CA ASP A 28 31.25 17.87 2.47
C ASP A 28 30.32 19.04 2.09
N GLY A 29 29.22 18.81 1.38
CA GLY A 29 28.42 19.86 0.74
C GLY A 29 26.96 19.96 1.21
N ASP A 30 26.43 21.18 1.15
CA ASP A 30 25.05 21.50 1.39
C ASP A 30 24.12 20.75 0.41
N PRO A 31 23.06 20.04 0.91
CA PRO A 31 22.07 19.35 0.07
C PRO A 31 21.44 20.21 -1.02
N VAL A 32 21.32 21.52 -0.80
CA VAL A 32 20.77 22.48 -1.78
C VAL A 32 21.70 22.60 -2.99
N SER A 33 23.00 22.68 -2.78
CA SER A 33 24.01 22.78 -3.85
C SER A 33 23.97 21.55 -4.77
N ILE A 34 23.73 20.37 -4.21
CA ILE A 34 23.59 19.12 -4.96
C ILE A 34 22.30 19.12 -5.78
N ALA A 35 21.20 19.51 -5.17
CA ALA A 35 19.92 19.59 -5.85
C ALA A 35 19.98 20.55 -7.05
N VAL A 36 20.64 21.71 -6.89
CA VAL A 36 20.86 22.69 -7.96
C VAL A 36 21.74 22.13 -9.08
N ALA A 37 22.82 21.40 -8.74
CA ALA A 37 23.70 20.80 -9.74
C ALA A 37 23.02 19.67 -10.54
N ILE A 38 22.14 18.88 -9.92
CA ILE A 38 21.43 17.75 -10.56
C ILE A 38 20.19 18.21 -11.32
N ALA A 39 19.55 19.31 -10.91
CA ALA A 39 18.29 19.78 -11.49
C ALA A 39 18.32 19.95 -13.03
N PRO A 40 19.32 20.58 -13.68
CA PRO A 40 19.36 20.71 -15.13
C PRO A 40 19.36 19.36 -15.85
N PHE A 41 20.08 18.36 -15.32
CA PHE A 41 20.18 17.04 -15.91
C PHE A 41 18.87 16.24 -15.71
N ALA A 42 18.25 16.36 -14.53
CA ALA A 42 16.93 15.80 -14.27
C ALA A 42 15.87 16.39 -15.21
N LEU A 43 15.88 17.70 -15.40
CA LEU A 43 14.97 18.42 -16.32
C LEU A 43 15.20 18.01 -17.78
N ALA A 44 16.45 17.89 -18.21
CA ALA A 44 16.78 17.37 -19.54
C ALA A 44 16.32 15.93 -19.73
N GLY A 45 16.51 15.08 -18.73
CA GLY A 45 16.01 13.70 -18.72
C GLY A 45 14.49 13.63 -18.86
N LEU A 46 13.76 14.43 -18.09
CA LEU A 46 12.29 14.53 -18.15
C LEU A 46 11.82 14.97 -19.55
N TYR A 47 12.49 15.99 -20.12
CA TYR A 47 12.18 16.45 -21.46
C TYR A 47 12.42 15.36 -22.52
N MET A 48 13.51 14.59 -22.41
CA MET A 48 13.85 13.51 -23.34
C MET A 48 12.92 12.30 -23.25
N MET A 49 12.30 12.04 -22.10
CA MET A 49 11.32 10.94 -21.91
C MET A 49 10.05 11.14 -22.76
N LYS A 50 9.76 12.34 -23.24
CA LYS A 50 8.60 12.66 -24.08
C LYS A 50 7.30 12.17 -23.43
N GLU A 51 6.48 11.40 -24.18
CA GLU A 51 5.20 10.89 -23.70
C GLU A 51 5.35 9.87 -22.57
N LYS A 52 6.51 9.26 -22.39
CA LYS A 52 6.78 8.25 -21.35
C LYS A 52 7.13 8.85 -19.99
N VAL A 53 7.15 10.16 -19.88
CA VAL A 53 7.43 10.85 -18.62
C VAL A 53 6.47 10.41 -17.49
N TRP A 54 5.24 9.98 -17.82
CA TRP A 54 4.28 9.48 -16.87
C TRP A 54 4.73 8.19 -16.14
N TYR A 55 5.72 7.46 -16.66
CA TYR A 55 6.29 6.29 -15.95
C TYR A 55 6.78 6.69 -14.57
N LEU A 56 7.28 7.90 -14.43
CA LEU A 56 7.82 8.44 -13.19
C LEU A 56 6.74 8.62 -12.12
N TRP A 57 5.47 8.80 -12.48
CA TRP A 57 4.37 8.82 -11.51
C TRP A 57 4.27 7.52 -10.69
N ILE A 58 4.69 6.41 -11.30
CA ILE A 58 4.62 5.08 -10.67
C ILE A 58 5.99 4.64 -10.14
N LEU A 59 7.09 5.06 -10.79
CA LEU A 59 8.44 4.60 -10.44
C LEU A 59 9.14 5.46 -9.38
N ILE A 60 8.79 6.75 -9.26
CA ILE A 60 9.39 7.63 -8.25
C ILE A 60 8.98 7.25 -6.81
N PRO A 61 7.69 7.02 -6.48
CA PRO A 61 7.31 6.75 -5.10
C PRO A 61 8.10 5.61 -4.44
N PRO A 62 8.38 4.48 -5.10
CA PRO A 62 9.22 3.43 -4.52
C PRO A 62 10.65 3.86 -4.16
N LEU A 63 11.21 4.84 -4.84
CA LEU A 63 12.58 5.31 -4.57
C LEU A 63 12.70 6.01 -3.22
N PHE A 64 11.60 6.48 -2.65
CA PHE A 64 11.56 7.18 -1.37
C PHE A 64 11.33 6.26 -0.17
N ILE A 65 11.11 4.95 -0.38
CA ILE A 65 10.87 3.99 0.71
C ILE A 65 11.97 4.05 1.81
N PRO A 66 13.28 4.18 1.48
CA PRO A 66 14.31 4.25 2.50
C PRO A 66 14.36 5.57 3.29
N PHE A 67 13.56 6.56 2.90
CA PHE A 67 13.60 7.90 3.49
C PHE A 67 12.37 8.16 4.35
N SER A 68 12.52 8.97 5.40
CA SER A 68 11.42 9.36 6.29
C SER A 68 10.29 10.15 5.59
N ILE A 69 10.60 10.73 4.42
CA ILE A 69 9.66 11.53 3.62
C ILE A 69 8.89 10.71 2.57
N ASN A 70 8.91 9.39 2.65
CA ASN A 70 8.27 8.49 1.69
C ASN A 70 6.77 8.77 1.50
N SER A 71 6.08 9.23 2.55
CA SER A 71 4.66 9.58 2.49
C SER A 71 4.32 10.74 1.55
N TYR A 72 5.31 11.60 1.23
CA TYR A 72 5.16 12.72 0.28
C TYR A 72 5.68 12.41 -1.13
N ALA A 73 6.25 11.22 -1.32
CA ALA A 73 6.79 10.81 -2.61
C ALA A 73 5.77 10.91 -3.78
N PRO A 74 4.49 10.54 -3.59
CA PRO A 74 3.48 10.74 -4.63
C PRO A 74 3.28 12.21 -4.99
N LEU A 75 3.21 13.12 -4.00
CA LEU A 75 3.06 14.55 -4.26
C LEU A 75 4.21 15.07 -5.12
N PHE A 76 5.45 14.73 -4.75
CA PHE A 76 6.62 15.09 -5.54
C PHE A 76 6.54 14.51 -6.96
N ALA A 77 6.27 13.22 -7.10
CA ALA A 77 6.20 12.55 -8.39
C ALA A 77 5.15 13.18 -9.32
N TYR A 78 3.94 13.41 -8.81
CA TYR A 78 2.86 13.95 -9.63
C TYR A 78 3.04 15.45 -9.92
N SER A 79 3.44 16.26 -8.93
CA SER A 79 3.60 17.71 -9.11
C SER A 79 4.77 18.05 -10.04
N VAL A 80 5.93 17.40 -9.87
CA VAL A 80 7.13 17.71 -10.68
C VAL A 80 6.98 17.20 -12.12
N VAL A 81 6.39 16.02 -12.30
CA VAL A 81 6.28 15.40 -13.63
C VAL A 81 5.11 15.99 -14.44
N LEU A 82 4.06 16.49 -13.78
CA LEU A 82 2.85 17.00 -14.46
C LEU A 82 3.12 18.10 -15.49
N PRO A 83 3.93 19.15 -15.21
CA PRO A 83 4.22 20.20 -16.20
C PRO A 83 4.87 19.64 -17.48
N PHE A 84 5.78 18.66 -17.33
CA PHE A 84 6.44 18.01 -18.48
C PHE A 84 5.48 17.13 -19.27
N TYR A 85 4.57 16.44 -18.58
CA TYR A 85 3.52 15.66 -19.24
C TYR A 85 2.59 16.57 -20.06
N LEU A 86 2.07 17.63 -19.44
CA LEU A 86 1.19 18.59 -20.10
C LEU A 86 1.90 19.29 -21.28
N TRP A 87 3.15 19.70 -21.10
CA TRP A 87 3.97 20.29 -22.15
C TRP A 87 4.10 19.36 -23.36
N ASN A 88 4.41 18.09 -23.13
CA ASN A 88 4.52 17.11 -24.20
C ASN A 88 3.18 16.87 -24.92
N VAL A 89 2.07 16.82 -24.16
CA VAL A 89 0.72 16.69 -24.73
C VAL A 89 0.37 17.92 -25.61
N MET A 90 0.67 19.13 -25.13
CA MET A 90 0.40 20.38 -25.85
C MET A 90 1.24 20.49 -27.14
N LEU A 91 2.56 20.24 -27.08
CA LEU A 91 3.45 20.29 -28.23
C LEU A 91 3.04 19.30 -29.33
N ARG A 92 2.54 18.15 -28.98
CA ARG A 92 2.13 17.12 -29.95
C ARG A 92 0.70 17.25 -30.42
N ARG A 93 -0.03 18.26 -29.93
CA ARG A 93 -1.47 18.44 -30.20
C ARG A 93 -2.26 17.12 -29.96
N SER A 94 -1.77 16.24 -29.10
CA SER A 94 -2.49 15.04 -28.70
C SER A 94 -3.64 15.42 -27.79
N SER A 95 -4.83 14.89 -28.04
CA SER A 95 -5.97 15.12 -27.15
C SER A 95 -5.73 14.44 -25.80
N LEU A 96 -5.88 15.17 -24.71
CA LEU A 96 -6.02 14.56 -23.38
C LEU A 96 -7.21 13.60 -23.43
N THR A 97 -6.98 12.37 -23.02
CA THR A 97 -8.05 11.40 -22.89
C THR A 97 -8.47 11.35 -21.44
N TRP A 98 -9.76 11.49 -21.18
CA TRP A 98 -10.28 11.31 -19.85
C TRP A 98 -10.83 9.90 -19.69
N ASN A 99 -10.15 9.08 -18.89
CA ASN A 99 -10.65 7.77 -18.51
C ASN A 99 -11.74 7.97 -17.46
N SER A 100 -13.00 7.81 -17.81
CA SER A 100 -14.13 8.05 -16.90
C SER A 100 -14.78 6.77 -16.43
N ILE A 101 -15.05 6.72 -15.14
CA ILE A 101 -16.01 5.83 -14.49
C ILE A 101 -16.94 6.73 -13.67
N PRO A 102 -18.07 7.19 -14.25
CA PRO A 102 -18.86 8.29 -13.70
C PRO A 102 -19.23 8.11 -12.22
N LEU A 103 -19.69 6.93 -11.83
CA LEU A 103 -20.05 6.65 -10.44
C LEU A 103 -18.87 6.82 -9.48
N LEU A 104 -17.72 6.23 -9.82
CA LEU A 104 -16.51 6.33 -9.02
C LEU A 104 -16.01 7.77 -8.95
N ASP A 105 -15.95 8.45 -10.10
CA ASP A 105 -15.51 9.85 -10.19
C ASP A 105 -16.36 10.75 -9.31
N THR A 106 -17.69 10.58 -9.35
CA THR A 106 -18.62 11.37 -8.53
C THR A 106 -18.33 11.22 -7.04
N PHE A 107 -18.23 10.01 -6.53
CA PHE A 107 -17.98 9.81 -5.10
C PHE A 107 -16.59 10.28 -4.66
N ILE A 108 -15.57 10.12 -5.49
CA ILE A 108 -14.24 10.66 -5.21
C ILE A 108 -14.28 12.19 -5.15
N PHE A 109 -14.90 12.87 -6.11
CA PHE A 109 -15.03 14.33 -6.06
C PHE A 109 -15.86 14.82 -4.87
N LEU A 110 -16.94 14.12 -4.51
CA LEU A 110 -17.70 14.44 -3.30
C LEU A 110 -16.84 14.32 -2.04
N LEU A 111 -15.98 13.29 -1.94
CA LEU A 111 -15.07 13.16 -0.81
C LEU A 111 -14.06 14.34 -0.75
N PHE A 112 -13.50 14.76 -1.89
CA PHE A 112 -12.61 15.92 -1.91
C PHE A 112 -13.31 17.24 -1.60
N ILE A 113 -14.55 17.44 -2.06
CA ILE A 113 -15.37 18.59 -1.69
C ILE A 113 -15.62 18.59 -0.19
N HIS A 114 -15.92 17.42 0.38
CA HIS A 114 -16.12 17.28 1.83
C HIS A 114 -14.83 17.58 2.62
N VAL A 115 -13.67 17.05 2.19
CA VAL A 115 -12.37 17.36 2.82
C VAL A 115 -12.05 18.85 2.74
N ALA A 116 -12.35 19.49 1.59
CA ALA A 116 -12.19 20.94 1.46
C ALA A 116 -13.14 21.72 2.38
N TYR A 117 -14.38 21.26 2.53
CA TYR A 117 -15.33 21.84 3.49
C TYR A 117 -14.78 21.75 4.92
N VAL A 118 -14.31 20.59 5.35
CA VAL A 118 -13.71 20.40 6.69
C VAL A 118 -12.50 21.31 6.88
N PHE A 119 -11.65 21.47 5.87
CA PHE A 119 -10.50 22.39 5.93
C PHE A 119 -10.93 23.85 6.12
N LEU A 120 -12.00 24.27 5.45
CA LEU A 120 -12.50 25.65 5.55
C LEU A 120 -13.22 25.94 6.88
N THR A 121 -13.87 24.93 7.46
CA THR A 121 -14.58 25.09 8.75
C THR A 121 -13.66 24.97 9.95
N HIS A 122 -12.54 24.23 9.81
CA HIS A 122 -11.53 24.04 10.86
C HIS A 122 -10.14 24.50 10.40
N PRO A 123 -9.92 25.83 10.19
CA PRO A 123 -8.69 26.35 9.59
C PRO A 123 -7.55 26.48 10.59
N PHE A 124 -7.23 25.43 11.34
CA PHE A 124 -6.11 25.44 12.30
C PHE A 124 -4.71 25.41 11.65
N GLY A 125 -4.68 25.73 10.35
CA GLY A 125 -3.48 25.90 9.58
C GLY A 125 -2.90 24.59 9.03
N LEU A 126 -1.97 24.74 8.11
CA LEU A 126 -1.27 23.61 7.53
C LEU A 126 -0.11 23.13 8.42
N GLY A 127 0.19 23.79 9.54
CA GLY A 127 1.17 23.41 10.56
C GLY A 127 2.29 22.47 10.07
N ILE A 128 2.90 22.84 8.90
CA ILE A 128 3.85 21.96 8.22
C ILE A 128 5.17 22.07 8.97
N ASN A 129 5.25 21.40 10.09
CA ASN A 129 6.54 21.08 10.68
C ASN A 129 7.00 19.79 10.03
N ILE A 130 7.83 19.91 8.99
CA ILE A 130 8.35 18.76 8.21
C ILE A 130 9.22 17.86 9.12
N LEU A 131 9.71 18.38 10.23
CA LEU A 131 10.64 17.73 11.17
C LEU A 131 9.98 17.17 12.42
N GLU A 132 8.74 17.59 12.75
CA GLU A 132 8.01 17.08 13.89
C GLU A 132 6.77 16.32 13.41
N ASP A 133 6.64 15.07 13.81
CA ASP A 133 5.53 14.17 13.43
C ASP A 133 4.16 14.61 13.99
N TYR A 134 4.09 15.78 14.60
CA TYR A 134 2.96 16.22 15.39
C TYR A 134 2.23 17.42 14.77
N TYR A 135 0.91 17.33 14.68
CA TYR A 135 -0.06 18.42 14.70
C TYR A 135 -0.21 19.31 13.46
N GLY A 136 -0.25 18.77 12.27
CA GLY A 136 -0.44 19.68 11.16
C GLY A 136 -1.27 19.14 10.01
N GLY A 137 -1.49 19.97 9.03
CA GLY A 137 -2.22 19.67 7.81
C GLY A 137 -1.63 18.59 6.90
N LYS A 138 -0.75 17.72 7.42
CA LYS A 138 -0.18 16.58 6.68
C LYS A 138 -1.28 15.75 6.01
N GLY A 139 -2.39 15.49 6.70
CA GLY A 139 -3.54 14.80 6.13
C GLY A 139 -4.13 15.52 4.92
N TYR A 140 -4.29 16.84 4.96
CA TYR A 140 -4.78 17.63 3.82
C TYR A 140 -3.83 17.57 2.62
N ILE A 141 -2.50 17.61 2.88
CA ILE A 141 -1.51 17.45 1.82
C ILE A 141 -1.59 16.06 1.18
N MET A 142 -1.79 15.02 1.99
CA MET A 142 -1.96 13.66 1.48
C MET A 142 -3.23 13.51 0.64
N PHE A 143 -4.33 14.14 1.03
CA PHE A 143 -5.54 14.17 0.19
C PHE A 143 -5.32 14.99 -1.08
N LEU A 144 -4.65 16.13 -1.02
CA LEU A 144 -4.31 16.92 -2.21
C LEU A 144 -3.45 16.11 -3.20
N GLN A 145 -2.43 15.40 -2.72
CA GLN A 145 -1.63 14.53 -3.59
C GLN A 145 -2.44 13.38 -4.19
N ALA A 146 -3.40 12.83 -3.44
CA ALA A 146 -4.27 11.78 -3.94
C ALA A 146 -5.19 12.30 -5.05
N LEU A 147 -5.75 13.50 -4.89
CA LEU A 147 -6.53 14.17 -5.93
C LEU A 147 -5.69 14.42 -7.18
N LEU A 148 -4.51 15.00 -7.03
CA LEU A 148 -3.60 15.27 -8.13
C LEU A 148 -3.21 13.98 -8.87
N ALA A 149 -2.87 12.94 -8.12
CA ALA A 149 -2.57 11.63 -8.68
C ALA A 149 -3.76 11.03 -9.45
N TYR A 150 -4.97 11.11 -8.88
CA TYR A 150 -6.19 10.62 -9.52
C TYR A 150 -6.50 11.34 -10.82
N LEU A 151 -6.36 12.68 -10.85
CA LEU A 151 -6.53 13.50 -12.06
C LEU A 151 -5.49 13.17 -13.13
N CYS A 152 -4.22 13.10 -12.74
CA CYS A 152 -3.12 12.75 -13.65
C CYS A 152 -3.32 11.36 -14.28
N LEU A 153 -3.60 10.36 -13.46
CA LEU A 153 -3.87 9.00 -13.92
C LEU A 153 -5.12 8.95 -14.81
N SER A 154 -6.20 9.66 -14.44
CA SER A 154 -7.42 9.71 -15.25
C SER A 154 -7.20 10.31 -16.65
N SER A 155 -6.23 11.21 -16.81
CA SER A 155 -5.86 11.82 -18.10
C SER A 155 -4.91 10.96 -18.95
N LEU A 156 -4.45 9.82 -18.42
CA LEU A 156 -3.40 9.02 -19.03
C LEU A 156 -3.89 8.23 -20.23
N LYS A 157 -3.21 8.40 -21.37
CA LYS A 157 -3.39 7.59 -22.58
C LYS A 157 -2.30 6.53 -22.65
N THR A 158 -2.61 5.31 -22.31
CA THR A 158 -1.67 4.17 -22.32
C THR A 158 -2.37 2.88 -22.69
N THR A 159 -1.62 1.79 -22.85
CA THR A 159 -2.11 0.42 -23.03
C THR A 159 -1.97 -0.38 -21.73
N SER A 160 -2.77 -1.43 -21.59
CA SER A 160 -2.67 -2.34 -20.44
C SER A 160 -1.30 -3.02 -20.33
N GLN A 161 -0.67 -3.33 -21.46
CA GLN A 161 0.65 -3.96 -21.50
C GLN A 161 1.73 -2.99 -21.00
N GLU A 162 1.69 -1.74 -21.45
CA GLU A 162 2.66 -0.73 -21.04
C GLU A 162 2.54 -0.42 -19.54
N LEU A 163 1.32 -0.17 -19.07
CA LEU A 163 1.06 0.08 -17.66
C LEU A 163 1.44 -1.14 -16.79
N GLY A 164 1.08 -2.35 -17.20
CA GLY A 164 1.45 -3.57 -16.49
C GLY A 164 2.96 -3.78 -16.40
N LYS A 165 3.72 -3.41 -17.45
CA LYS A 165 5.19 -3.46 -17.43
C LYS A 165 5.78 -2.46 -16.43
N VAL A 166 5.28 -1.23 -16.40
CA VAL A 166 5.74 -0.19 -15.46
C VAL A 166 5.42 -0.61 -14.02
N LEU A 167 4.25 -1.18 -13.77
CA LEU A 167 3.88 -1.72 -12.45
C LEU A 167 4.81 -2.86 -12.02
N GLN A 168 5.24 -3.74 -12.93
CA GLN A 168 6.23 -4.79 -12.59
C GLN A 168 7.58 -4.20 -12.20
N TRP A 169 8.03 -3.15 -12.86
CA TRP A 169 9.25 -2.44 -12.48
C TRP A 169 9.12 -1.76 -11.12
N SER A 170 7.95 -1.17 -10.84
CA SER A 170 7.66 -0.59 -9.52
C SER A 170 7.77 -1.64 -8.42
N ILE A 171 7.22 -2.85 -8.61
CA ILE A 171 7.36 -3.96 -7.65
C ILE A 171 8.83 -4.32 -7.42
N ALA A 172 9.62 -4.41 -8.49
CA ALA A 172 11.05 -4.71 -8.36
C ALA A 172 11.78 -3.64 -7.54
N LEU A 173 11.46 -2.35 -7.76
CA LEU A 173 12.01 -1.25 -6.97
C LEU A 173 11.54 -1.32 -5.51
N ILE A 174 10.25 -1.57 -5.26
CA ILE A 174 9.71 -1.72 -3.89
C ILE A 174 10.47 -2.83 -3.17
N LEU A 175 10.63 -4.01 -3.78
CA LEU A 175 11.36 -5.13 -3.18
C LEU A 175 12.82 -4.75 -2.89
N LEU A 176 13.50 -4.13 -3.86
CA LEU A 176 14.90 -3.72 -3.72
C LEU A 176 15.09 -2.74 -2.56
N PHE A 177 14.28 -1.68 -2.51
CA PHE A 177 14.43 -0.64 -1.49
C PHE A 177 13.93 -1.09 -0.12
N THR A 178 12.89 -1.92 -0.04
CA THR A 178 12.47 -2.53 1.23
C THR A 178 13.55 -3.48 1.76
N LEU A 179 14.20 -4.25 0.88
CA LEU A 179 15.32 -5.10 1.27
C LEU A 179 16.51 -4.27 1.78
N ALA A 180 16.85 -3.18 1.07
CA ALA A 180 17.92 -2.27 1.49
C ALA A 180 17.62 -1.64 2.87
N GLN A 181 16.38 -1.21 3.10
CA GLN A 181 15.93 -0.68 4.40
C GLN A 181 16.03 -1.74 5.50
N THR A 182 15.64 -2.98 5.22
CA THR A 182 15.72 -4.10 6.18
C THR A 182 17.18 -4.47 6.50
N ALA A 183 18.09 -4.34 5.52
CA ALA A 183 19.52 -4.65 5.70
C ALA A 183 20.28 -3.54 6.42
N ARG A 184 19.78 -2.31 6.45
CA ARG A 184 20.47 -1.14 7.03
C ARG A 184 20.93 -1.34 8.48
N PRO A 185 20.10 -1.86 9.43
CA PRO A 185 20.55 -2.11 10.81
C PRO A 185 21.67 -3.14 10.91
N LEU A 186 21.75 -4.08 9.95
CA LEU A 186 22.83 -5.09 9.91
C LEU A 186 24.16 -4.50 9.44
N LEU A 187 24.10 -3.47 8.59
CA LEU A 187 25.29 -2.80 8.03
C LEU A 187 25.83 -1.67 8.91
N SER A 188 24.99 -1.08 9.74
CA SER A 188 25.33 0.04 10.63
C SER A 188 24.66 -0.17 11.99
N PRO A 189 25.22 -1.01 12.86
CA PRO A 189 24.65 -1.31 14.18
C PRO A 189 24.45 -0.06 15.06
N GLU A 190 25.30 0.96 14.89
CA GLU A 190 25.19 2.25 15.61
C GLU A 190 24.00 3.11 15.18
N SER A 191 23.46 2.87 13.97
CA SER A 191 22.26 3.55 13.46
C SER A 191 20.94 2.89 13.89
N ALA A 192 21.01 1.74 14.53
CA ALA A 192 19.92 1.17 15.28
C ALA A 192 19.75 2.02 16.54
N GLY A 193 19.14 3.20 16.39
CA GLY A 193 18.75 4.00 17.54
C GLY A 193 17.89 3.17 18.49
N PRO A 194 17.70 3.61 19.75
CA PRO A 194 16.90 2.90 20.74
C PRO A 194 15.40 2.95 20.43
N GLU A 195 15.00 2.63 19.20
CA GLU A 195 13.63 2.28 18.87
C GLU A 195 13.26 0.87 19.37
N ALA A 196 14.22 0.11 19.89
CA ALA A 196 13.97 -0.91 20.87
C ALA A 196 13.44 -0.19 22.11
N GLY A 197 12.13 0.04 22.16
CA GLY A 197 11.47 0.58 23.32
C GLY A 197 11.98 -0.14 24.56
N THR A 198 12.25 0.63 25.59
CA THR A 198 12.76 0.18 26.88
C THR A 198 11.92 -0.94 27.54
N ASP A 199 10.86 -1.40 26.90
CA ASP A 199 9.91 -2.41 27.37
C ASP A 199 9.92 -3.71 26.55
N GLY A 200 11.05 -4.10 25.95
CA GLY A 200 11.16 -5.41 25.30
C GLY A 200 10.22 -5.65 24.11
N ASP A 201 9.76 -4.59 23.44
CA ASP A 201 8.89 -4.74 22.27
C ASP A 201 9.68 -5.36 21.11
N THR A 202 9.49 -6.67 20.94
CA THR A 202 10.19 -7.50 19.93
C THR A 202 9.62 -7.34 18.52
N ARG A 203 8.77 -6.32 18.29
CA ARG A 203 8.14 -6.10 16.98
C ARG A 203 9.14 -5.54 15.97
N ASN A 204 9.21 -6.17 14.80
CA ASN A 204 10.09 -5.73 13.73
C ASN A 204 9.30 -5.48 12.43
N PHE A 205 9.00 -4.20 12.16
CA PHE A 205 8.27 -3.76 10.98
C PHE A 205 9.00 -4.06 9.67
N SER A 206 10.32 -3.97 9.67
CA SER A 206 11.11 -4.18 8.44
C SER A 206 11.01 -5.64 7.98
N TYR A 207 11.10 -6.59 8.90
CA TYR A 207 10.91 -8.02 8.56
C TYR A 207 9.48 -8.31 8.10
N LEU A 208 8.48 -7.67 8.71
CA LEU A 208 7.10 -7.81 8.27
C LEU A 208 6.93 -7.33 6.83
N ALA A 209 7.38 -6.12 6.52
CA ALA A 209 7.19 -5.50 5.22
C ALA A 209 7.79 -6.33 4.08
N ILE A 210 9.06 -6.73 4.20
CA ILE A 210 9.73 -7.54 3.15
C ILE A 210 9.09 -8.92 3.02
N SER A 211 8.72 -9.56 4.14
CA SER A 211 8.13 -10.90 4.13
C SER A 211 6.74 -10.91 3.49
N VAL A 212 5.89 -9.94 3.78
CA VAL A 212 4.57 -9.80 3.14
C VAL A 212 4.72 -9.53 1.66
N LEU A 213 5.62 -8.64 1.24
CA LEU A 213 5.88 -8.34 -0.18
C LEU A 213 6.37 -9.57 -0.95
N VAL A 214 7.36 -10.28 -0.42
CA VAL A 214 7.89 -11.50 -1.04
C VAL A 214 6.80 -12.54 -1.17
N LEU A 215 6.05 -12.78 -0.12
CA LEU A 215 4.96 -13.77 -0.12
C LEU A 215 3.86 -13.37 -1.11
N GLN A 216 3.48 -12.10 -1.18
CA GLN A 216 2.51 -11.60 -2.14
C GLN A 216 2.96 -11.85 -3.58
N VAL A 217 4.21 -11.52 -3.92
CA VAL A 217 4.77 -11.76 -5.26
C VAL A 217 4.79 -13.25 -5.58
N LEU A 218 5.18 -14.11 -4.65
CA LEU A 218 5.21 -15.57 -4.85
C LEU A 218 3.81 -16.13 -5.10
N ILE A 219 2.83 -15.78 -4.28
CA ILE A 219 1.45 -16.27 -4.41
C ILE A 219 0.81 -15.79 -5.71
N LEU A 220 1.11 -14.56 -6.16
CA LEU A 220 0.63 -14.03 -7.44
C LEU A 220 1.25 -14.71 -8.65
N LYS A 221 2.53 -15.08 -8.56
CA LYS A 221 3.29 -15.63 -9.69
C LYS A 221 3.18 -17.16 -9.78
N TYR A 222 3.22 -17.86 -8.65
CA TYR A 222 3.28 -19.31 -8.59
C TYR A 222 2.05 -19.89 -7.89
N SER A 223 1.64 -21.08 -8.31
CA SER A 223 0.70 -21.87 -7.52
C SER A 223 1.40 -22.55 -6.35
N VAL A 224 0.65 -22.88 -5.29
CA VAL A 224 1.18 -23.64 -4.14
C VAL A 224 1.88 -24.92 -4.61
N TRP A 225 1.29 -25.61 -5.60
CA TRP A 225 1.87 -26.82 -6.17
C TRP A 225 3.20 -26.59 -6.91
N GLN A 226 3.34 -25.45 -7.59
CA GLN A 226 4.62 -25.06 -8.20
C GLN A 226 5.67 -24.69 -7.16
N MET A 227 5.27 -24.04 -6.07
CA MET A 227 6.20 -23.73 -4.96
C MET A 227 6.68 -25.00 -4.26
N ILE A 228 5.81 -26.02 -4.08
CA ILE A 228 6.20 -27.32 -3.50
C ILE A 228 7.14 -28.08 -4.43
N LYS A 229 6.90 -28.05 -5.74
CA LYS A 229 7.74 -28.75 -6.73
C LYS A 229 9.12 -28.13 -6.91
N CYS A 230 9.25 -26.84 -6.70
CA CYS A 230 10.54 -26.14 -6.80
C CYS A 230 11.02 -25.76 -5.38
N PRO A 231 12.04 -26.46 -4.84
CA PRO A 231 12.45 -26.30 -3.44
C PRO A 231 12.87 -24.88 -3.10
N TRP A 232 13.46 -24.14 -4.04
CA TRP A 232 13.86 -22.75 -3.81
C TRP A 232 12.67 -21.81 -3.59
N TRP A 233 11.59 -21.95 -4.36
CA TRP A 233 10.38 -21.14 -4.14
C TRP A 233 9.63 -21.55 -2.88
N GLY A 234 9.65 -22.84 -2.56
CA GLY A 234 9.11 -23.37 -1.30
C GLY A 234 9.88 -22.83 -0.10
N LEU A 235 11.22 -22.86 -0.14
CA LEU A 235 12.08 -22.32 0.91
C LEU A 235 11.87 -20.82 1.09
N LEU A 236 11.81 -20.05 -0.01
CA LEU A 236 11.58 -18.61 0.04
C LEU A 236 10.20 -18.27 0.63
N ALA A 237 9.16 -19.03 0.26
CA ALA A 237 7.83 -18.87 0.83
C ALA A 237 7.80 -19.21 2.33
N ALA A 238 8.46 -20.30 2.73
CA ALA A 238 8.60 -20.68 4.12
C ALA A 238 9.36 -19.64 4.95
N SER A 239 10.45 -19.10 4.41
CA SER A 239 11.22 -18.02 5.04
C SER A 239 10.40 -16.75 5.20
N ALA A 240 9.60 -16.39 4.20
CA ALA A 240 8.69 -15.25 4.29
C ALA A 240 7.60 -15.48 5.35
N CYS A 241 7.00 -16.67 5.41
CA CYS A 241 6.05 -17.02 6.47
C CYS A 241 6.70 -16.95 7.87
N ALA A 242 7.92 -17.49 8.01
CA ALA A 242 8.67 -17.41 9.27
C ALA A 242 8.96 -15.95 9.66
N GLY A 243 9.38 -15.10 8.72
CA GLY A 243 9.62 -13.67 8.96
C GLY A 243 8.35 -12.94 9.44
N ILE A 244 7.19 -13.28 8.90
CA ILE A 244 5.90 -12.74 9.34
C ILE A 244 5.57 -13.19 10.76
N LEU A 245 5.79 -14.47 11.09
CA LEU A 245 5.56 -14.98 12.44
C LEU A 245 6.52 -14.36 13.46
N ILE A 246 7.79 -14.19 13.09
CA ILE A 246 8.81 -13.58 13.97
C ILE A 246 8.52 -12.08 14.18
N SER A 247 7.86 -11.40 13.23
CA SER A 247 7.55 -9.97 13.34
C SER A 247 6.66 -9.61 14.55
N GLY A 248 5.95 -10.56 15.14
CA GLY A 248 5.11 -10.35 16.32
C GLY A 248 3.76 -9.64 16.05
N PHE A 249 3.43 -9.31 14.78
CA PHE A 249 2.18 -8.62 14.42
C PHE A 249 1.03 -9.61 14.17
N ARG A 250 0.02 -9.59 15.03
CA ARG A 250 -1.17 -10.48 14.92
C ARG A 250 -1.99 -10.23 13.65
N SER A 251 -2.13 -8.99 13.22
CA SER A 251 -2.82 -8.63 11.98
C SER A 251 -2.19 -9.22 10.73
N SER A 252 -0.91 -9.58 10.78
CA SER A 252 -0.18 -10.14 9.64
C SER A 252 -0.73 -11.49 9.19
N ILE A 253 -1.17 -12.34 10.10
CA ILE A 253 -1.83 -13.61 9.73
C ILE A 253 -3.12 -13.35 8.96
N ALA A 254 -3.95 -12.42 9.44
CA ALA A 254 -5.18 -12.08 8.77
C ALA A 254 -4.93 -11.53 7.36
N ILE A 255 -3.89 -10.70 7.19
CA ILE A 255 -3.47 -10.17 5.88
C ILE A 255 -3.06 -11.31 4.94
N ILE A 256 -2.27 -12.27 5.40
CA ILE A 256 -1.82 -13.40 4.58
C ILE A 256 -3.00 -14.28 4.17
N LEU A 257 -3.86 -14.63 5.12
CA LEU A 257 -5.04 -15.44 4.83
C LEU A 257 -5.96 -14.75 3.83
N LEU A 258 -6.17 -13.44 4.00
CA LEU A 258 -6.95 -12.62 3.09
C LEU A 258 -6.31 -12.56 1.70
N LEU A 259 -5.00 -12.32 1.60
CA LEU A 259 -4.25 -12.33 0.35
C LEU A 259 -4.40 -13.68 -0.37
N PHE A 260 -4.15 -14.77 0.36
CA PHE A 260 -4.25 -16.12 -0.17
C PHE A 260 -5.68 -16.43 -0.67
N PHE A 261 -6.69 -16.03 0.09
CA PHE A 261 -8.09 -16.18 -0.27
C PHE A 261 -8.44 -15.40 -1.55
N ILE A 262 -8.10 -14.10 -1.62
CA ILE A 262 -8.38 -13.25 -2.79
C ILE A 262 -7.71 -13.82 -4.06
N VAL A 263 -6.43 -14.19 -3.96
CA VAL A 263 -5.69 -14.75 -5.10
C VAL A 263 -6.29 -16.08 -5.56
N SER A 264 -6.66 -16.93 -4.61
CA SER A 264 -7.29 -18.23 -4.93
C SER A 264 -8.65 -18.06 -5.61
N LEU A 265 -9.43 -17.05 -5.20
CA LEU A 265 -10.67 -16.69 -5.86
C LEU A 265 -10.43 -16.17 -7.28
N LEU A 266 -9.45 -15.29 -7.47
CA LEU A 266 -9.10 -14.74 -8.80
C LEU A 266 -8.69 -15.82 -9.78
N TYR A 267 -7.92 -16.84 -9.35
CA TYR A 267 -7.49 -17.97 -10.16
C TYR A 267 -8.46 -19.15 -10.17
N LYS A 268 -9.63 -19.02 -9.52
CA LYS A 268 -10.64 -20.11 -9.37
C LYS A 268 -10.08 -21.37 -8.70
N ARG A 269 -9.18 -21.24 -7.75
CA ARG A 269 -8.57 -22.36 -7.01
C ARG A 269 -9.27 -22.57 -5.67
N TRP A 270 -10.57 -22.74 -5.69
CA TRP A 270 -11.43 -22.89 -4.50
C TRP A 270 -10.97 -23.97 -3.53
N PHE A 271 -10.55 -25.11 -4.07
CA PHE A 271 -10.07 -26.23 -3.24
C PHE A 271 -8.88 -25.81 -2.38
N VAL A 272 -7.91 -25.12 -2.96
CA VAL A 272 -6.72 -24.66 -2.22
C VAL A 272 -7.10 -23.61 -1.17
N SER A 273 -8.06 -22.72 -1.46
CA SER A 273 -8.52 -21.69 -0.51
C SER A 273 -9.18 -22.28 0.74
N ILE A 274 -9.77 -23.45 0.62
CA ILE A 274 -10.46 -24.12 1.74
C ILE A 274 -9.50 -25.08 2.45
N VAL A 275 -8.81 -25.91 1.67
CA VAL A 275 -8.00 -27.02 2.24
C VAL A 275 -6.73 -26.50 2.92
N ALA A 276 -6.04 -25.50 2.36
CA ALA A 276 -4.80 -25.01 2.96
C ALA A 276 -4.99 -24.39 4.36
N PRO A 277 -5.99 -23.52 4.60
CA PRO A 277 -6.31 -23.05 5.96
C PRO A 277 -6.71 -24.17 6.92
N ILE A 278 -7.52 -25.14 6.45
CA ILE A 278 -7.94 -26.29 7.29
C ILE A 278 -6.73 -27.14 7.69
N LEU A 279 -5.84 -27.46 6.74
CA LEU A 279 -4.62 -28.20 7.04
C LEU A 279 -3.68 -27.40 7.95
N GLY A 280 -3.55 -26.10 7.74
CA GLY A 280 -2.78 -25.22 8.62
C GLY A 280 -3.33 -25.23 10.05
N LEU A 281 -4.64 -25.12 10.19
CA LEU A 281 -5.31 -25.18 11.48
C LEU A 281 -5.15 -26.56 12.15
N ALA A 282 -5.32 -27.64 11.40
CA ALA A 282 -5.12 -29.01 11.89
C ALA A 282 -3.67 -29.23 12.36
N MET A 283 -2.69 -28.71 11.59
CA MET A 283 -1.28 -28.78 11.98
C MET A 283 -1.01 -27.98 13.27
N LEU A 284 -1.59 -26.78 13.41
CA LEU A 284 -1.50 -26.00 14.63
C LEU A 284 -2.14 -26.71 15.82
N MET A 285 -3.29 -27.39 15.64
CA MET A 285 -3.92 -28.20 16.67
C MET A 285 -3.05 -29.40 17.10
N LEU A 286 -2.38 -30.05 16.16
CA LEU A 286 -1.44 -31.14 16.49
C LEU A 286 -0.22 -30.62 17.25
N LEU A 287 0.31 -29.44 16.89
CA LEU A 287 1.39 -28.80 17.61
C LEU A 287 0.97 -28.29 19.00
N SER A 288 -0.30 -27.97 19.19
CA SER A 288 -0.84 -27.52 20.49
C SER A 288 -0.71 -28.53 21.59
N SER A 289 -0.71 -29.82 21.28
CA SER A 289 -0.51 -30.89 22.23
C SER A 289 0.95 -31.07 22.68
N SER A 290 1.88 -30.35 22.08
CA SER A 290 3.31 -30.46 22.37
C SER A 290 3.81 -29.24 23.16
N LYS A 291 4.73 -29.47 24.13
CA LYS A 291 5.39 -28.38 24.88
C LYS A 291 6.22 -27.46 23.98
N THR A 292 6.41 -27.82 22.71
CA THR A 292 7.16 -27.04 21.71
C THR A 292 6.62 -25.63 21.48
N LEU A 293 5.32 -25.39 21.69
CA LEU A 293 4.76 -24.04 21.56
C LEU A 293 5.27 -23.06 22.61
N LEU A 294 5.57 -23.55 23.82
CA LEU A 294 6.11 -22.72 24.91
C LEU A 294 7.58 -22.38 24.71
N GLU A 295 8.29 -23.12 23.87
CA GLU A 295 9.70 -22.88 23.51
C GLU A 295 9.86 -21.91 22.33
N LEU A 296 8.75 -21.56 21.65
CA LEU A 296 8.79 -20.60 20.54
C LEU A 296 9.12 -19.19 21.03
N PRO A 297 9.74 -18.37 20.17
CA PRO A 297 9.97 -16.95 20.47
C PRO A 297 8.67 -16.24 20.90
N PHE A 298 8.78 -15.32 21.85
CA PHE A 298 7.64 -14.61 22.45
C PHE A 298 6.72 -13.97 21.37
N GLY A 299 7.29 -13.34 20.34
CA GLY A 299 6.52 -12.76 19.23
C GLY A 299 5.61 -13.77 18.51
N VAL A 300 6.09 -15.01 18.33
CA VAL A 300 5.31 -16.11 17.73
C VAL A 300 4.21 -16.57 18.68
N GLN A 301 4.51 -16.75 19.97
CA GLN A 301 3.50 -17.11 20.96
C GLN A 301 2.41 -16.04 21.07
N ARG A 302 2.78 -14.76 21.02
CA ARG A 302 1.85 -13.62 21.01
C ARG A 302 0.90 -13.65 19.81
N ILE A 303 1.38 -14.01 18.62
CA ILE A 303 0.55 -14.16 17.43
C ILE A 303 -0.40 -15.34 17.60
N LEU A 304 0.10 -16.48 18.07
CA LEU A 304 -0.67 -17.70 18.24
C LEU A 304 -1.72 -17.60 19.37
N SER A 305 -1.52 -16.68 20.34
CA SER A 305 -2.48 -16.44 21.44
C SER A 305 -3.88 -15.99 20.99
N VAL A 306 -4.04 -15.56 19.74
CA VAL A 306 -5.36 -15.26 19.14
C VAL A 306 -6.22 -16.53 19.02
N LEU A 307 -5.60 -17.69 18.96
CA LEU A 307 -6.29 -18.97 18.85
C LEU A 307 -6.50 -19.55 20.27
N PRO A 308 -7.74 -19.63 20.76
CA PRO A 308 -8.02 -19.94 22.18
C PRO A 308 -7.65 -21.37 22.57
N PHE A 309 -7.51 -22.27 21.59
CA PHE A 309 -7.19 -23.69 21.80
C PHE A 309 -5.68 -23.97 21.81
N LEU A 310 -4.81 -22.96 21.59
CA LEU A 310 -3.36 -23.14 21.66
C LEU A 310 -2.84 -22.81 23.05
N GLU A 311 -2.00 -23.68 23.61
CA GLU A 311 -1.30 -23.43 24.87
C GLU A 311 -0.06 -22.58 24.61
N VAL A 312 -0.17 -21.29 24.90
CA VAL A 312 0.94 -20.31 24.87
C VAL A 312 1.22 -19.85 26.32
N SER A 313 2.36 -19.19 26.55
CA SER A 313 2.67 -18.64 27.86
C SER A 313 1.60 -17.66 28.33
N SER A 314 1.35 -17.63 29.65
CA SER A 314 0.40 -16.68 30.28
C SER A 314 0.74 -15.24 29.90
N GLN A 315 2.02 -14.89 29.93
CA GLN A 315 2.53 -13.57 29.56
C GLN A 315 2.16 -13.17 28.11
N ALA A 316 2.28 -14.08 27.14
CA ALA A 316 1.90 -13.79 25.75
C ALA A 316 0.39 -13.61 25.59
N ARG A 317 -0.41 -14.35 26.35
CA ARG A 317 -1.88 -14.21 26.36
C ARG A 317 -2.32 -12.92 27.03
N GLU A 318 -1.74 -12.59 28.18
CA GLU A 318 -2.02 -11.36 28.91
C GLU A 318 -1.69 -10.10 28.07
N ASP A 319 -0.51 -10.06 27.45
CA ASP A 319 -0.13 -8.98 26.54
C ASP A 319 -1.09 -8.85 25.35
N ALA A 320 -1.53 -9.99 24.81
CA ALA A 320 -2.49 -9.98 23.71
C ALA A 320 -3.85 -9.42 24.14
N MET A 321 -4.34 -9.81 25.32
CA MET A 321 -5.61 -9.32 25.87
C MET A 321 -5.52 -7.85 26.27
N ALA A 322 -4.44 -7.43 26.94
CA ALA A 322 -4.19 -6.04 27.30
C ALA A 322 -4.19 -5.12 26.07
N SER A 323 -3.54 -5.55 24.98
CA SER A 323 -3.52 -4.78 23.72
C SER A 323 -4.90 -4.68 23.05
N ILE A 324 -5.79 -5.65 23.19
CA ILE A 324 -7.17 -5.56 22.67
C ILE A 324 -7.99 -4.64 23.58
N GLN A 325 -7.91 -4.84 24.90
CA GLN A 325 -8.65 -4.03 25.87
C GLN A 325 -8.29 -2.56 25.75
N TRP A 326 -7.00 -2.25 25.66
CA TRP A 326 -6.48 -0.90 25.43
C TRP A 326 -7.11 -0.20 24.22
N ARG A 327 -7.25 -0.90 23.08
CA ARG A 327 -7.91 -0.34 21.88
C ARG A 327 -9.39 -0.11 22.08
N VAL A 328 -10.08 -1.10 22.68
CA VAL A 328 -11.53 -0.99 22.94
C VAL A 328 -11.83 0.18 23.87
N GLU A 329 -10.98 0.42 24.88
CA GLU A 329 -11.09 1.58 25.77
C GLU A 329 -10.90 2.89 25.01
N MET A 330 -9.86 3.00 24.18
CA MET A 330 -9.65 4.17 23.33
C MET A 330 -10.83 4.42 22.40
N TRP A 331 -11.38 3.37 21.79
CA TRP A 331 -12.53 3.52 20.88
C TRP A 331 -13.78 3.97 21.62
N LYS A 332 -14.00 3.52 22.85
CA LYS A 332 -15.08 4.03 23.71
C LYS A 332 -14.90 5.51 23.98
N TRP A 333 -13.69 5.97 24.30
CA TRP A 333 -13.41 7.39 24.51
C TRP A 333 -13.68 8.22 23.24
N ALA A 334 -13.23 7.73 22.08
CA ALA A 334 -13.47 8.43 20.81
C ALA A 334 -14.94 8.62 20.48
N LEU A 335 -15.76 7.63 20.85
CA LEU A 335 -17.19 7.62 20.53
C LEU A 335 -18.08 8.09 21.70
N ASP A 336 -17.46 8.48 22.82
CA ASP A 336 -18.20 8.98 24.00
C ASP A 336 -19.03 10.22 23.62
N ASP A 337 -20.23 10.30 24.19
CA ASP A 337 -21.18 11.39 23.97
C ASP A 337 -20.71 12.73 24.58
N ARG A 338 -19.73 12.69 25.50
CA ARG A 338 -19.13 13.89 26.09
C ARG A 338 -18.27 14.71 25.13
N GLU A 339 -18.01 14.22 23.91
CA GLU A 339 -17.31 14.93 22.84
C GLU A 339 -15.90 15.45 23.22
N ILE A 340 -15.23 14.78 24.15
CA ILE A 340 -13.91 15.21 24.65
C ILE A 340 -12.85 15.15 23.56
N PHE A 341 -12.83 14.04 22.79
CA PHE A 341 -11.81 13.78 21.79
C PHE A 341 -12.26 14.09 20.37
N ILE A 342 -13.54 13.90 20.06
CA ILE A 342 -14.14 14.18 18.77
C ILE A 342 -15.34 15.07 18.99
N GLN A 343 -15.24 16.33 18.60
CA GLN A 343 -16.29 17.33 18.81
C GLN A 343 -17.37 17.23 17.74
N ASP A 344 -17.00 17.18 16.48
CA ASP A 344 -17.92 16.97 15.37
C ASP A 344 -17.77 15.58 14.75
N LYS A 345 -18.55 14.62 15.23
CA LYS A 345 -18.56 13.26 14.69
C LYS A 345 -19.22 13.18 13.31
N ILE A 346 -20.05 14.15 12.92
CA ILE A 346 -20.79 14.12 11.64
C ILE A 346 -19.87 14.57 10.50
N PHE A 347 -19.26 15.75 10.63
CA PHE A 347 -18.42 16.33 9.59
C PHE A 347 -16.91 16.15 9.84
N GLY A 348 -16.51 15.93 11.10
CA GLY A 348 -15.12 15.74 11.53
C GLY A 348 -14.47 17.01 12.03
N ASP A 349 -13.50 16.85 12.94
CA ASP A 349 -12.75 17.96 13.54
C ASP A 349 -11.57 18.44 12.65
N GLY A 350 -11.33 17.80 11.53
CA GLY A 350 -10.19 18.07 10.66
C GLY A 350 -8.93 17.30 11.04
N PHE A 351 -7.90 17.44 10.20
CA PHE A 351 -6.61 16.80 10.42
C PHE A 351 -5.71 17.64 11.34
N ALA A 352 -5.86 18.96 11.33
CA ALA A 352 -5.14 19.87 12.22
C ALA A 352 -5.99 20.21 13.44
N ARG A 353 -5.37 20.33 14.62
CA ARG A 353 -6.06 20.58 15.87
C ARG A 353 -5.38 21.67 16.68
N ASP A 354 -6.17 22.45 17.39
CA ASP A 354 -5.65 23.31 18.44
C ASP A 354 -5.33 22.49 19.69
N ILE A 355 -4.04 22.25 19.88
CA ILE A 355 -3.51 21.48 21.00
C ILE A 355 -3.89 22.11 22.35
N ASN A 356 -4.01 23.44 22.42
CA ASN A 356 -4.27 24.12 23.68
C ASN A 356 -5.72 23.88 24.13
N ILE A 357 -6.66 23.88 23.17
CA ILE A 357 -8.06 23.54 23.45
C ILE A 357 -8.15 22.09 23.89
N LEU A 358 -7.50 21.18 23.16
CA LEU A 358 -7.52 19.77 23.49
C LEU A 358 -6.86 19.48 24.84
N LYS A 359 -5.73 20.13 25.16
CA LYS A 359 -5.09 20.02 26.48
C LYS A 359 -5.99 20.53 27.59
N ALA A 360 -6.65 21.69 27.42
CA ALA A 360 -7.57 22.22 28.39
C ALA A 360 -8.70 21.24 28.72
N ASN A 361 -9.38 20.73 27.68
CA ASN A 361 -10.50 19.78 27.84
C ASN A 361 -10.05 18.47 28.51
N ILE A 362 -8.85 17.99 28.22
CA ILE A 362 -8.35 16.74 28.82
C ILE A 362 -7.84 16.95 30.24
N TYR A 363 -7.19 18.08 30.56
CA TYR A 363 -6.75 18.36 31.93
C TYR A 363 -7.92 18.51 32.89
N GLU A 364 -9.06 19.03 32.46
CA GLU A 364 -10.25 19.15 33.31
C GLU A 364 -10.94 17.82 33.57
N GLU A 365 -10.98 16.89 32.58
CA GLU A 365 -11.70 15.63 32.71
C GLU A 365 -10.79 14.38 32.85
N ALA A 366 -9.53 14.48 32.46
CA ALA A 366 -8.62 13.32 32.38
C ALA A 366 -7.87 12.98 33.67
N TYR A 367 -8.25 13.55 34.81
CA TYR A 367 -7.69 13.14 36.12
C TYR A 367 -7.86 11.64 36.41
N HIS A 368 -8.69 10.94 35.60
CA HIS A 368 -8.93 9.51 35.65
C HIS A 368 -8.22 8.70 34.56
N LEU A 369 -7.59 9.35 33.57
CA LEU A 369 -6.90 8.67 32.48
C LEU A 369 -5.45 8.40 32.90
N THR A 370 -5.19 7.23 33.42
CA THR A 370 -3.90 6.85 34.02
C THR A 370 -2.79 6.59 32.98
N ASN A 371 -3.09 6.57 31.67
CA ASN A 371 -2.13 6.15 30.65
C ASN A 371 -1.79 7.31 29.68
N THR A 372 -0.64 7.95 29.90
CA THR A 372 -0.12 9.05 29.08
C THR A 372 0.04 8.67 27.60
N ASN A 373 0.34 7.40 27.29
CA ASN A 373 0.49 6.93 25.91
C ASN A 373 -0.86 6.91 25.17
N GLN A 374 -1.96 6.49 25.82
CA GLN A 374 -3.29 6.50 25.23
C GLN A 374 -3.74 7.91 24.86
N ILE A 375 -3.50 8.86 25.75
CA ILE A 375 -3.80 10.28 25.53
C ILE A 375 -3.00 10.82 24.33
N SER A 376 -1.71 10.51 24.25
CA SER A 376 -0.86 10.91 23.12
C SER A 376 -1.38 10.33 21.79
N PHE A 377 -1.74 9.06 21.73
CA PHE A 377 -2.33 8.45 20.54
C PHE A 377 -3.66 9.11 20.14
N ALA A 378 -4.54 9.36 21.11
CA ALA A 378 -5.81 10.04 20.88
C ALA A 378 -5.62 11.47 20.32
N TRP A 379 -4.64 12.21 20.87
CA TRP A 379 -4.29 13.54 20.38
C TRP A 379 -3.81 13.52 18.93
N ASN A 380 -3.02 12.50 18.57
CA ASN A 380 -2.48 12.35 17.22
C ASN A 380 -3.52 11.80 16.23
N GLY A 381 -4.73 11.47 16.66
CA GLY A 381 -5.73 10.81 15.81
C GLY A 381 -5.39 9.37 15.45
N LEU A 382 -4.45 8.78 16.17
CA LEU A 382 -3.96 7.42 15.96
C LEU A 382 -4.76 6.43 16.81
N TRP A 383 -6.02 6.21 16.45
CA TRP A 383 -6.92 5.33 17.19
C TRP A 383 -6.68 3.83 16.96
N HIS A 384 -5.68 3.47 16.15
CA HIS A 384 -5.47 2.11 15.68
C HIS A 384 -6.73 1.46 15.08
N SER A 385 -7.60 2.30 14.51
CA SER A 385 -8.84 1.96 13.82
C SER A 385 -9.05 2.96 12.70
N GLY A 386 -9.05 2.48 11.45
CA GLY A 386 -9.27 3.34 10.30
C GLY A 386 -10.59 4.11 10.38
N PRO A 387 -11.74 3.45 10.69
CA PRO A 387 -13.01 4.14 10.84
C PRO A 387 -13.00 5.26 11.87
N ILE A 388 -12.45 5.00 13.08
CA ILE A 388 -12.46 6.02 14.15
C ILE A 388 -11.53 7.17 13.82
N SER A 389 -10.31 6.90 13.30
CA SER A 389 -9.40 7.94 12.84
C SER A 389 -10.04 8.79 11.73
N THR A 390 -10.87 8.18 10.90
CA THR A 390 -11.60 8.89 9.83
C THR A 390 -12.75 9.71 10.36
N ILE A 391 -13.55 9.18 11.32
CA ILE A 391 -14.62 9.94 11.99
C ILE A 391 -14.05 11.19 12.62
N GLN A 392 -12.90 11.09 13.28
CA GLN A 392 -12.24 12.24 13.85
C GLN A 392 -11.86 13.27 12.78
N ALA A 393 -11.22 12.84 11.68
CA ALA A 393 -10.67 13.74 10.68
C ALA A 393 -11.72 14.33 9.75
N ILE A 394 -12.66 13.52 9.26
CA ILE A 394 -13.64 13.89 8.22
C ILE A 394 -15.06 13.39 8.50
N GLY A 395 -15.35 12.98 9.73
CA GLY A 395 -16.67 12.63 10.21
C GLY A 395 -17.28 11.36 9.61
N TYR A 396 -18.51 11.06 10.04
CA TYR A 396 -19.30 9.97 9.47
C TYR A 396 -19.61 10.20 7.98
N VAL A 397 -19.71 11.45 7.53
CA VAL A 397 -19.92 11.79 6.11
C VAL A 397 -18.73 11.30 5.30
N GLY A 398 -17.50 11.64 5.71
CA GLY A 398 -16.29 11.20 5.03
C GLY A 398 -16.09 9.68 5.06
N LEU A 399 -16.36 9.05 6.21
CA LEU A 399 -16.31 7.59 6.34
C LEU A 399 -17.32 6.89 5.41
N THR A 400 -18.55 7.42 5.31
CA THR A 400 -19.58 6.88 4.41
C THR A 400 -19.16 6.98 2.94
N LEU A 401 -18.66 8.16 2.54
CA LEU A 401 -18.18 8.37 1.17
C LEU A 401 -17.01 7.40 0.84
N TYR A 402 -16.05 7.26 1.76
CA TYR A 402 -14.95 6.31 1.57
C TYR A 402 -15.42 4.86 1.53
N SER A 403 -16.42 4.48 2.35
CA SER A 403 -17.00 3.13 2.33
C SER A 403 -17.61 2.82 0.95
N ILE A 404 -18.36 3.76 0.38
CA ILE A 404 -18.94 3.61 -0.96
C ILE A 404 -17.83 3.53 -2.02
N ILE A 405 -16.82 4.40 -1.96
CA ILE A 405 -15.66 4.38 -2.87
C ILE A 405 -14.94 3.03 -2.79
N SER A 406 -14.73 2.50 -1.57
CA SER A 406 -14.06 1.22 -1.35
C SER A 406 -14.82 0.06 -1.98
N VAL A 407 -16.14 0.01 -1.80
CA VAL A 407 -16.97 -1.05 -2.41
C VAL A 407 -16.95 -0.97 -3.94
N ILE A 408 -17.17 0.22 -4.50
CA ILE A 408 -17.11 0.44 -5.95
C ILE A 408 -15.71 0.04 -6.48
N GLY A 409 -14.67 0.50 -5.81
CA GLY A 409 -13.28 0.22 -6.19
C GLY A 409 -12.96 -1.27 -6.13
N MET A 410 -13.42 -2.01 -5.12
CA MET A 410 -13.25 -3.47 -5.04
C MET A 410 -13.93 -4.19 -6.21
N VAL A 411 -15.11 -3.73 -6.65
CA VAL A 411 -15.78 -4.30 -7.82
C VAL A 411 -14.93 -4.12 -9.08
N TYR A 412 -14.36 -2.94 -9.31
CA TYR A 412 -13.49 -2.68 -10.46
C TYR A 412 -12.14 -3.41 -10.34
N ALA A 413 -11.53 -3.44 -9.16
CA ALA A 413 -10.32 -4.22 -8.90
C ALA A 413 -10.53 -5.70 -9.20
N TRP A 414 -11.68 -6.27 -8.81
CA TRP A 414 -12.05 -7.64 -9.13
C TRP A 414 -12.18 -7.87 -10.63
N GLN A 415 -12.83 -6.98 -11.35
CA GLN A 415 -12.99 -7.08 -12.80
C GLN A 415 -11.63 -7.00 -13.51
N VAL A 416 -10.78 -6.04 -13.14
CA VAL A 416 -9.41 -5.89 -13.66
C VAL A 416 -8.58 -7.13 -13.37
N GLY A 417 -8.58 -7.62 -12.14
CA GLY A 417 -7.85 -8.83 -11.75
C GLY A 417 -8.28 -10.04 -12.57
N ARG A 418 -9.60 -10.23 -12.82
CA ARG A 418 -10.13 -11.32 -13.64
C ARG A 418 -9.76 -11.22 -15.12
N ILE A 419 -9.73 -10.01 -15.67
CA ILE A 419 -9.39 -9.77 -17.09
C ILE A 419 -7.90 -10.09 -17.32
N TYR A 420 -7.03 -9.57 -16.44
CA TYR A 420 -5.58 -9.59 -16.68
C TYR A 420 -4.83 -10.74 -16.01
N ARG A 421 -5.48 -11.64 -15.29
CA ARG A 421 -4.82 -12.71 -14.51
C ARG A 421 -3.88 -13.62 -15.31
N TYR A 422 -4.07 -13.74 -16.63
CA TYR A 422 -3.23 -14.53 -17.52
C TYR A 422 -2.45 -13.67 -18.52
N SER A 423 -2.42 -12.36 -18.35
CA SER A 423 -1.65 -11.47 -19.23
C SER A 423 -0.14 -11.63 -18.97
N LYS A 424 0.67 -11.25 -19.95
CA LYS A 424 2.14 -11.26 -19.83
C LYS A 424 2.64 -10.46 -18.63
N TYR A 425 1.96 -9.38 -18.29
CA TYR A 425 2.31 -8.46 -17.19
C TYR A 425 1.31 -8.56 -16.03
N SER A 426 0.72 -9.74 -15.84
CA SER A 426 -0.29 -9.98 -14.79
C SER A 426 0.22 -9.67 -13.40
N LEU A 427 1.51 -9.95 -13.10
CA LEU A 427 2.07 -9.74 -11.76
C LEU A 427 1.89 -8.30 -11.29
N GLY A 428 2.27 -7.30 -12.11
CA GLY A 428 2.13 -5.87 -11.76
C GLY A 428 0.68 -5.47 -11.54
N ILE A 429 -0.21 -5.91 -12.43
CA ILE A 429 -1.63 -5.59 -12.37
C ILE A 429 -2.29 -6.26 -11.17
N LEU A 430 -2.03 -7.55 -10.95
CA LEU A 430 -2.60 -8.28 -9.82
C LEU A 430 -2.05 -7.80 -8.47
N PHE A 431 -0.80 -7.35 -8.42
CA PHE A 431 -0.24 -6.77 -7.21
C PHE A 431 -1.06 -5.55 -6.75
N VAL A 432 -1.31 -4.59 -7.64
CA VAL A 432 -2.11 -3.41 -7.32
C VAL A 432 -3.56 -3.77 -6.99
N THR A 433 -4.17 -4.69 -7.75
CA THR A 433 -5.56 -5.10 -7.49
C THR A 433 -5.72 -5.85 -6.17
N THR A 434 -4.80 -6.74 -5.81
CA THR A 434 -4.85 -7.46 -4.53
C THR A 434 -4.53 -6.53 -3.35
N LEU A 435 -3.59 -5.62 -3.50
CA LEU A 435 -3.28 -4.60 -2.51
C LEU A 435 -4.52 -3.73 -2.21
N TYR A 436 -5.27 -3.36 -3.25
CA TYR A 436 -6.50 -2.60 -3.11
C TYR A 436 -7.62 -3.37 -2.38
N PHE A 437 -7.65 -4.70 -2.41
CA PHE A 437 -8.55 -5.48 -1.56
C PHE A 437 -8.08 -5.53 -0.11
N ILE A 438 -6.78 -5.72 0.10
CA ILE A 438 -6.21 -5.87 1.45
C ILE A 438 -6.34 -4.58 2.25
N ARG A 439 -6.06 -3.43 1.66
CA ARG A 439 -6.04 -2.13 2.36
C ARG A 439 -7.40 -1.71 2.91
N PRO A 440 -8.50 -1.62 2.12
CA PRO A 440 -9.81 -1.28 2.67
C PRO A 440 -10.31 -2.29 3.71
N LEU A 441 -10.11 -3.58 3.48
CA LEU A 441 -10.48 -4.60 4.47
C LEU A 441 -9.62 -4.50 5.74
N GLY A 442 -8.33 -4.23 5.60
CA GLY A 442 -7.44 -3.92 6.72
C GLY A 442 -7.90 -2.69 7.49
N PHE A 443 -8.22 -1.61 6.78
CA PHE A 443 -8.72 -0.36 7.32
C PHE A 443 -10.00 -0.55 8.17
N PHE A 444 -10.97 -1.29 7.66
CA PHE A 444 -12.24 -1.49 8.36
C PHE A 444 -12.16 -2.49 9.51
N PHE A 445 -11.32 -3.53 9.42
CA PHE A 445 -11.43 -4.69 10.33
C PHE A 445 -10.17 -4.97 11.14
N LEU A 446 -8.99 -4.53 10.72
CA LEU A 446 -7.74 -4.95 11.34
C LEU A 446 -6.95 -3.80 11.98
N TYR A 447 -6.70 -2.77 11.21
CA TYR A 447 -5.89 -1.61 11.60
C TYR A 447 -6.17 -0.50 10.58
N GLY A 448 -5.75 0.71 10.88
CA GLY A 448 -5.76 1.74 9.84
C GLY A 448 -5.65 3.14 10.42
N GLU A 449 -5.27 4.01 9.54
CA GLU A 449 -5.21 5.44 9.74
C GLU A 449 -5.91 6.11 8.56
N ASN A 450 -6.32 7.35 8.70
CA ASN A 450 -6.95 8.13 7.64
C ASN A 450 -6.06 8.32 6.40
N THR A 451 -4.73 8.21 6.55
CA THR A 451 -3.75 8.30 5.46
C THR A 451 -3.93 7.20 4.41
N TYR A 452 -4.41 6.02 4.80
CA TYR A 452 -4.68 4.92 3.86
C TYR A 452 -5.73 5.28 2.81
N ILE A 453 -6.68 6.17 3.13
CA ILE A 453 -7.68 6.64 2.17
C ILE A 453 -7.01 7.31 0.97
N ALA A 454 -6.03 8.17 1.21
CA ALA A 454 -5.29 8.85 0.16
C ALA A 454 -4.53 7.88 -0.75
N GLU A 455 -3.87 6.87 -0.17
CA GLU A 455 -3.15 5.85 -0.92
C GLU A 455 -4.08 4.93 -1.73
N ASP A 456 -5.27 4.62 -1.19
CA ASP A 456 -6.28 3.85 -1.89
C ASP A 456 -6.84 4.60 -3.10
N ILE A 457 -7.03 5.92 -3.01
CA ILE A 457 -7.45 6.74 -4.14
C ILE A 457 -6.42 6.74 -5.26
N ILE A 458 -5.11 6.77 -4.94
CA ILE A 458 -4.04 6.64 -5.93
C ILE A 458 -4.11 5.27 -6.62
N SER A 459 -4.26 4.20 -5.84
CA SER A 459 -4.41 2.84 -6.35
C SER A 459 -5.64 2.68 -7.23
N LEU A 460 -6.76 3.33 -6.86
CA LEU A 460 -7.98 3.40 -7.67
C LEU A 460 -7.76 4.12 -9.00
N GLY A 461 -6.96 5.17 -9.02
CA GLY A 461 -6.57 5.83 -10.27
C GLY A 461 -5.92 4.84 -11.25
N ILE A 462 -5.01 3.99 -10.78
CA ILE A 462 -4.37 2.95 -11.60
C ILE A 462 -5.39 1.89 -12.05
N ILE A 463 -6.24 1.39 -11.14
CA ILE A 463 -7.28 0.40 -11.46
C ILE A 463 -8.27 0.96 -12.49
N LYS A 464 -8.66 2.21 -12.38
CA LYS A 464 -9.53 2.91 -13.33
C LYS A 464 -8.91 2.94 -14.72
N VAL A 465 -7.62 3.31 -14.84
CA VAL A 465 -6.92 3.31 -16.13
C VAL A 465 -6.88 1.90 -16.72
N LEU A 466 -6.53 0.88 -15.94
CA LEU A 466 -6.50 -0.51 -16.39
C LEU A 466 -7.88 -0.99 -16.88
N PHE A 467 -8.94 -0.63 -16.18
CA PHE A 467 -10.30 -0.96 -16.58
C PHE A 467 -10.70 -0.28 -17.89
N CYS A 468 -10.37 1.01 -18.06
CA CYS A 468 -10.61 1.75 -19.29
C CYS A 468 -9.76 1.22 -20.46
N CYS A 469 -8.51 0.79 -20.20
CA CYS A 469 -7.69 0.07 -21.19
C CYS A 469 -8.36 -1.23 -21.63
N ALA A 470 -8.87 -2.04 -20.69
CA ALA A 470 -9.57 -3.27 -21.01
C ALA A 470 -10.77 -3.04 -21.94
N LYS A 471 -11.54 -1.97 -21.71
CA LYS A 471 -12.64 -1.58 -22.59
C LYS A 471 -12.17 -1.21 -23.99
N ARG A 472 -11.13 -0.36 -24.09
CA ARG A 472 -10.57 0.08 -25.38
C ARG A 472 -9.93 -1.05 -26.18
N GLU A 473 -9.30 -2.00 -25.49
CA GLU A 473 -8.63 -3.16 -26.08
C GLU A 473 -9.61 -4.31 -26.39
N GLY A 474 -10.92 -4.12 -26.15
CA GLY A 474 -11.93 -5.15 -26.41
C GLY A 474 -11.87 -6.37 -25.47
N LEU A 475 -11.08 -6.28 -24.38
CA LEU A 475 -10.92 -7.37 -23.41
C LEU A 475 -12.10 -7.46 -22.44
N TYR A 476 -12.90 -6.39 -22.38
CA TYR A 476 -14.09 -6.31 -21.54
C TYR A 476 -15.26 -7.00 -22.27
N ILE A 477 -15.39 -8.29 -22.06
CA ILE A 477 -16.56 -9.05 -22.50
C ILE A 477 -17.59 -8.95 -21.39
N SER A 478 -18.81 -8.45 -21.71
CA SER A 478 -19.90 -8.43 -20.75
C SER A 478 -20.14 -9.83 -20.19
N ILE A 479 -20.46 -9.93 -18.92
CA ILE A 479 -20.62 -11.22 -18.20
C ILE A 479 -21.65 -12.15 -18.91
N HIS A 480 -22.58 -11.58 -19.68
CA HIS A 480 -23.58 -12.31 -20.42
C HIS A 480 -23.11 -13.01 -21.71
N MET A 481 -22.04 -12.51 -22.36
CA MET A 481 -21.53 -13.13 -23.60
C MET A 481 -20.50 -14.27 -23.38
N ARG A 482 -20.04 -14.51 -22.15
CA ARG A 482 -18.97 -15.48 -21.86
C ARG A 482 -19.35 -16.95 -22.08
N ARG A 483 -20.62 -17.29 -22.21
CA ARG A 483 -21.02 -18.69 -22.49
C ARG A 483 -20.73 -19.13 -23.95
N GLU A 484 -20.63 -18.19 -24.87
CA GLU A 484 -20.50 -18.52 -26.32
C GLU A 484 -19.06 -18.32 -26.88
N TYR A 485 -18.19 -17.50 -26.25
CA TYR A 485 -16.90 -17.10 -26.83
C TYR A 485 -15.67 -17.90 -26.36
N VAL A 486 -15.78 -18.69 -25.30
CA VAL A 486 -14.65 -19.53 -24.83
C VAL A 486 -14.18 -20.55 -25.88
N PRO A 487 -15.04 -21.16 -26.72
CA PRO A 487 -14.60 -22.08 -27.76
C PRO A 487 -13.75 -21.42 -28.85
N LEU A 488 -14.06 -20.16 -29.23
CA LEU A 488 -13.39 -19.47 -30.36
C LEU A 488 -11.95 -19.05 -30.07
N MET A 489 -11.65 -18.64 -28.81
CA MET A 489 -10.27 -18.28 -28.44
C MET A 489 -9.34 -19.51 -28.32
N ILE A 490 -9.90 -20.69 -28.03
CA ILE A 490 -9.13 -21.94 -27.98
C ILE A 490 -8.84 -22.40 -29.41
N GLN A 491 -9.78 -22.27 -30.35
CA GLN A 491 -9.56 -22.60 -31.75
C GLN A 491 -8.53 -21.71 -32.46
N GLN A 492 -8.49 -20.39 -32.18
CA GLN A 492 -7.44 -19.50 -32.73
C GLN A 492 -6.03 -19.78 -32.20
N LYS A 493 -5.90 -20.48 -31.07
CA LYS A 493 -4.59 -20.92 -30.55
C LYS A 493 -4.09 -22.22 -31.16
N GLU A 494 -4.98 -23.02 -31.65
CA GLU A 494 -4.64 -24.31 -32.30
C GLU A 494 -4.26 -24.16 -33.78
N GLU A 495 -4.61 -23.07 -34.46
CA GLU A 495 -4.27 -22.80 -35.85
C GLU A 495 -2.90 -22.17 -36.11
N LYS A 496 -2.03 -21.98 -35.09
CA LYS A 496 -0.63 -21.61 -35.32
C LYS A 496 0.27 -22.84 -35.24
N PRO A 497 0.60 -23.45 -36.36
CA PRO A 497 1.58 -24.54 -36.41
C PRO A 497 2.98 -23.95 -36.18
N GLY A 498 3.68 -24.42 -35.17
CA GLY A 498 5.13 -24.26 -35.08
C GLY A 498 5.70 -23.41 -33.96
N LEU A 499 5.09 -23.41 -32.76
CA LEU A 499 5.85 -22.99 -31.56
C LEU A 499 6.29 -24.24 -30.78
N PRO A 500 7.60 -24.39 -30.50
CA PRO A 500 8.09 -25.52 -29.73
C PRO A 500 7.45 -25.53 -28.35
N SER A 501 7.02 -26.69 -27.91
CA SER A 501 6.54 -26.96 -26.58
C SER A 501 7.55 -26.46 -25.56
N SER A 502 7.16 -25.48 -24.73
CA SER A 502 7.96 -25.02 -23.61
C SER A 502 8.01 -26.11 -22.54
N SER A 503 8.79 -27.14 -22.82
CA SER A 503 9.23 -28.10 -21.84
C SER A 503 10.38 -27.50 -21.06
N GLY A 504 10.21 -27.37 -19.74
CA GLY A 504 11.30 -27.13 -18.83
C GLY A 504 11.50 -25.65 -18.46
N ILE A 505 10.78 -25.20 -17.45
CA ILE A 505 11.29 -24.11 -16.61
C ILE A 505 12.40 -24.74 -15.76
N PRO A 506 13.69 -24.34 -15.89
CA PRO A 506 14.73 -24.81 -15.00
C PRO A 506 14.44 -24.27 -13.59
N CYS A 507 14.47 -25.15 -12.62
CA CYS A 507 14.50 -24.83 -11.19
C CYS A 507 15.82 -24.16 -10.81
#